data_6126ed9e571f4d24e1a69cf8603858de
#
_entry.id   6126ed9e571f4d24e1a69cf8603858de
#
_cell.length_a   1.000
_cell.length_b   1.000
_cell.length_c   1.000
_cell.angle_alpha   90.00
_cell.angle_beta   90.00
_cell.angle_gamma   90.00
#
_symmetry.space_group_name_H-M   'P 1'
#
loop_
_entity.id
_entity.type
_entity.pdbx_description
1 polymer ?
#
loop_
_entity_poly.entity_id
_entity_poly.type
_entity_poly.pdbx_seq_one_letter_code
_entity_poly.pdbx_strand_id
1 'polypeptide(L)'
;MPRVCGCARAPARIGVADVKLLLAENLSPRLLTRIRRFYPGSRHVEQVGLKGKSDRVIWEYARQNDFIIASKDNDFRQRSFLFGPPPKVIWLAVGNAGTEAIATLLTEEVQTVREFLAQPEEGLLILGKTGSSV
;
A
#
# COMPACT_ATOMS: atom_id res chain seq x y z
N MET A 1 -2.79 -22.06 13.01
CA MET A 1 -2.58 -21.50 13.04
C MET A 1 -2.10 -20.82 13.34
N PRO A 2 -1.82 -20.58 13.36
CA PRO A 2 -1.32 -19.75 13.72
C PRO A 2 -1.44 -18.73 13.64
N ARG A 3 -2.03 -18.43 13.33
CA ARG A 3 -2.18 -17.44 13.26
C ARG A 3 -2.85 -17.01 13.99
N VAL A 4 -3.23 -17.09 14.37
CA VAL A 4 -3.54 -16.66 15.09
C VAL A 4 -3.40 -16.40 15.90
N CYS A 5 -3.34 -16.53 16.32
CA CYS A 5 -3.01 -16.18 17.07
C CYS A 5 -2.51 -15.65 17.28
N GLY A 6 -2.51 -15.64 17.32
CA GLY A 6 -1.96 -15.05 17.55
C GLY A 6 -2.02 -14.25 17.58
N CYS A 7 -2.45 -14.01 17.24
CA CYS A 7 -2.55 -13.24 17.28
C CYS A 7 -3.10 -12.67 17.71
N ALA A 8 -3.54 -13.01 17.66
CA ALA A 8 -4.05 -12.26 18.16
C ALA A 8 -3.97 -11.64 19.09
N ARG A 9 -3.95 -11.64 19.53
CA ARG A 9 -3.71 -10.99 20.49
C ARG A 9 -3.52 -9.66 20.40
N ALA A 10 -3.56 -9.05 20.96
CA ALA A 10 -3.13 -7.72 21.02
C ALA A 10 -2.61 -7.20 19.73
N PRO A 11 -1.89 -7.95 19.03
CA PRO A 11 -1.32 -7.50 17.78
C PRO A 11 -2.34 -7.03 16.78
N ALA A 12 -3.53 -7.57 16.87
CA ALA A 12 -4.52 -7.24 15.88
C ALA A 12 -4.83 -5.75 15.82
N ARG A 13 -4.97 -5.14 16.96
CA ARG A 13 -5.32 -3.73 16.96
C ARG A 13 -4.16 -2.87 16.50
N ILE A 14 -2.95 -3.31 16.78
CA ILE A 14 -1.79 -2.56 16.36
C ILE A 14 -1.69 -2.56 14.86
N GLY A 15 -1.86 -3.71 14.25
CA GLY A 15 -1.76 -3.79 12.81
C GLY A 15 -2.79 -2.92 12.12
N VAL A 16 -3.99 -2.88 12.66
CA VAL A 16 -5.04 -2.09 12.06
C VAL A 16 -4.70 -0.62 12.10
N ALA A 17 -4.17 -0.16 13.20
CA ALA A 17 -3.90 1.26 13.37
C ALA A 17 -2.69 1.70 12.55
N ASP A 18 -1.84 0.77 12.17
CA ASP A 18 -0.55 1.12 11.62
C ASP A 18 -0.40 0.89 10.13
N VAL A 19 -1.48 0.75 9.41
CA VAL A 19 -1.38 0.63 7.96
C VAL A 19 -0.99 1.97 7.40
N LYS A 20 0.22 2.07 6.89
CA LYS A 20 0.75 3.32 6.34
C LYS A 20 1.10 3.11 4.88
N LEU A 21 0.54 3.94 4.03
CA LEU A 21 0.81 3.86 2.60
C LEU A 21 1.76 4.98 2.20
N LEU A 22 2.71 4.63 1.33
CA LEU A 22 3.55 5.63 0.68
C LEU A 22 3.05 5.74 -0.75
N LEU A 23 2.44 6.85 -1.07
CA LEU A 23 1.84 7.05 -2.40
C LEU A 23 2.90 7.49 -3.38
N ALA A 24 2.98 6.78 -4.50
CA ALA A 24 3.93 7.11 -5.55
C ALA A 24 3.52 8.38 -6.29
N GLU A 25 4.45 8.90 -7.09
CA GLU A 25 4.21 10.16 -7.79
C GLU A 25 3.04 10.12 -8.76
N ASN A 26 2.71 8.95 -9.29
CA ASN A 26 1.59 8.83 -10.21
C ASN A 26 0.23 8.98 -9.54
N LEU A 27 0.22 9.09 -8.21
CA LEU A 27 -1.00 9.33 -7.46
C LEU A 27 -1.01 10.77 -6.95
N SER A 28 -2.19 11.35 -6.84
CA SER A 28 -2.30 12.71 -6.35
C SER A 28 -2.07 12.77 -4.85
N PRO A 29 -1.32 13.76 -4.35
CA PRO A 29 -1.20 13.94 -2.90
C PRO A 29 -2.54 14.19 -2.22
N ARG A 30 -3.52 14.69 -2.95
CA ARG A 30 -4.84 14.95 -2.37
C ARG A 30 -5.54 13.65 -1.96
N LEU A 31 -5.09 12.53 -2.49
CA LEU A 31 -5.63 11.25 -2.09
C LEU A 31 -5.46 11.02 -0.59
N LEU A 32 -4.40 11.53 0.00
CA LEU A 32 -4.18 11.37 1.42
C LEU A 32 -5.33 11.90 2.27
N THR A 33 -5.87 13.03 1.91
CA THR A 33 -6.98 13.60 2.65
C THR A 33 -8.19 12.68 2.65
N ARG A 34 -8.38 12.00 1.53
CA ARG A 34 -9.54 11.13 1.37
C ARG A 34 -9.42 9.82 2.13
N ILE A 35 -8.20 9.33 2.32
CA ILE A 35 -8.02 7.99 2.89
C ILE A 35 -7.49 7.99 4.32
N ARG A 36 -7.14 9.15 4.88
CA ARG A 36 -6.45 9.16 6.15
C ARG A 36 -7.27 8.59 7.30
N ARG A 37 -8.57 8.56 7.17
CA ARG A 37 -9.40 7.96 8.20
C ARG A 37 -9.08 6.49 8.39
N PHE A 38 -8.79 5.80 7.29
CA PHE A 38 -8.52 4.37 7.31
C PHE A 38 -7.05 4.03 7.21
N TYR A 39 -6.25 4.97 6.77
CA TYR A 39 -4.81 4.78 6.58
C TYR A 39 -4.05 5.93 7.22
N PRO A 40 -4.19 6.09 8.53
CA PRO A 40 -3.50 7.20 9.19
C PRO A 40 -2.00 7.00 9.11
N GLY A 41 -1.27 8.09 9.02
CA GLY A 41 0.17 7.99 8.90
C GLY A 41 0.69 7.83 7.49
N SER A 42 -0.20 7.70 6.51
CA SER A 42 0.22 7.59 5.12
C SER A 42 0.84 8.89 4.63
N ARG A 43 1.73 8.77 3.66
CA ARG A 43 2.44 9.91 3.10
C ARG A 43 2.52 9.77 1.59
N HIS A 44 2.76 10.90 0.94
CA HIS A 44 3.07 10.92 -0.48
C HIS A 44 4.57 11.13 -0.62
N VAL A 45 5.17 10.59 -1.71
CA VAL A 45 6.62 10.72 -1.89
C VAL A 45 7.06 12.18 -1.88
N GLU A 46 6.20 13.10 -2.32
CA GLU A 46 6.54 14.51 -2.29
C GLU A 46 6.72 15.03 -0.86
N GLN A 47 5.95 14.53 0.08
CA GLN A 47 5.98 14.99 1.45
C GLN A 47 7.22 14.55 2.19
N VAL A 48 7.84 13.48 1.74
CA VAL A 48 9.01 12.95 2.42
C VAL A 48 10.29 13.22 1.63
N GLY A 49 10.22 14.14 0.67
CA GLY A 49 11.41 14.56 -0.05
C GLY A 49 11.87 13.62 -1.12
N LEU A 50 11.00 12.76 -1.61
CA LEU A 50 11.39 11.77 -2.60
C LEU A 50 10.87 12.07 -4.00
N LYS A 51 10.30 13.24 -4.20
CA LYS A 51 9.83 13.60 -5.53
C LYS A 51 10.99 13.55 -6.52
N GLY A 52 10.77 12.89 -7.63
CA GLY A 52 11.78 12.79 -8.67
C GLY A 52 12.87 11.77 -8.39
N LYS A 53 12.81 11.10 -7.26
CA LYS A 53 13.80 10.08 -6.95
C LYS A 53 13.50 8.78 -7.66
N SER A 54 14.52 7.96 -7.82
CA SER A 54 14.35 6.68 -8.50
C SER A 54 13.50 5.73 -7.67
N ASP A 55 12.97 4.72 -8.35
CA ASP A 55 12.20 3.68 -7.67
C ASP A 55 13.02 2.98 -6.60
N ARG A 56 14.31 2.84 -6.82
CA ARG A 56 15.18 2.20 -5.85
C ARG A 56 15.21 2.98 -4.55
N VAL A 57 15.31 4.30 -4.64
CA VAL A 57 15.37 5.15 -3.47
C VAL A 57 14.05 5.09 -2.72
N ILE A 58 12.95 5.14 -3.45
CA ILE A 58 11.62 5.06 -2.84
C ILE A 58 11.43 3.71 -2.16
N TRP A 59 11.87 2.66 -2.81
CA TRP A 59 11.77 1.31 -2.28
C TRP A 59 12.49 1.19 -0.93
N GLU A 60 13.73 1.69 -0.88
CA GLU A 60 14.50 1.61 0.36
C GLU A 60 13.90 2.45 1.46
N TYR A 61 13.38 3.61 1.11
CA TYR A 61 12.73 4.44 2.10
C TYR A 61 11.54 3.74 2.71
N ALA A 62 10.71 3.13 1.88
CA ALA A 62 9.53 2.42 2.36
C ALA A 62 9.93 1.24 3.23
N ARG A 63 10.98 0.52 2.83
CA ARG A 63 11.44 -0.62 3.60
C ARG A 63 11.91 -0.20 4.99
N GLN A 64 12.65 0.90 5.05
CA GLN A 64 13.23 1.33 6.31
C GLN A 64 12.22 1.97 7.24
N ASN A 65 11.13 2.46 6.70
CA ASN A 65 10.14 3.20 7.47
C ASN A 65 8.79 2.50 7.58
N ASP A 66 8.75 1.24 7.19
CA ASP A 66 7.55 0.40 7.35
C ASP A 66 6.33 0.91 6.59
N PHE A 67 6.56 1.42 5.39
CA PHE A 67 5.47 1.82 4.52
C PHE A 67 5.13 0.71 3.54
N ILE A 68 3.86 0.68 3.12
CA ILE A 68 3.42 -0.10 1.98
C ILE A 68 3.39 0.87 0.80
N ILE A 69 4.04 0.51 -0.31
CA ILE A 69 4.04 1.37 -1.48
C ILE A 69 2.74 1.17 -2.24
N ALA A 70 2.05 2.27 -2.56
CA ALA A 70 0.85 2.22 -3.38
C ALA A 70 1.13 2.95 -4.69
N SER A 71 0.91 2.29 -5.81
CA SER A 71 1.29 2.84 -7.10
C SER A 71 0.41 2.27 -8.21
N LYS A 72 0.21 3.07 -9.26
CA LYS A 72 -0.43 2.60 -10.49
C LYS A 72 0.58 2.06 -11.48
N ASP A 73 1.87 2.32 -11.25
CA ASP A 73 2.92 1.89 -12.17
C ASP A 73 3.28 0.45 -11.99
N ASN A 74 3.70 -0.15 -13.09
CA ASN A 74 4.13 -1.53 -13.07
C ASN A 74 5.50 -1.73 -12.43
N ASP A 75 6.29 -0.66 -12.29
CA ASP A 75 7.66 -0.77 -11.82
C ASP A 75 7.76 -1.35 -10.41
N PHE A 76 6.94 -0.86 -9.51
CA PHE A 76 6.98 -1.38 -8.14
C PHE A 76 6.42 -2.79 -8.05
N ARG A 77 5.47 -3.09 -8.90
CA ARG A 77 4.95 -4.44 -8.99
C ARG A 77 6.06 -5.41 -9.38
N GLN A 78 6.84 -5.04 -10.38
CA GLN A 78 7.96 -5.89 -10.81
C GLN A 78 9.03 -6.01 -9.73
N ARG A 79 9.29 -4.92 -9.01
CA ARG A 79 10.26 -4.98 -7.93
C ARG A 79 9.81 -5.93 -6.83
N SER A 80 8.51 -5.97 -6.57
CA SER A 80 8.03 -6.87 -5.53
C SER A 80 8.27 -8.34 -5.89
N PHE A 81 8.19 -8.66 -7.17
CA PHE A 81 8.51 -10.02 -7.61
C PHE A 81 9.99 -10.32 -7.48
N LEU A 82 10.83 -9.33 -7.73
CA LEU A 82 12.27 -9.56 -7.72
C LEU A 82 12.85 -9.60 -6.31
N PHE A 83 12.36 -8.74 -5.45
CA PHE A 83 13.00 -8.55 -4.15
C PHE A 83 12.17 -9.02 -2.97
N GLY A 84 10.88 -9.16 -3.15
CA GLY A 84 10.00 -9.59 -2.07
C GLY A 84 9.83 -8.53 -0.99
N PRO A 85 8.96 -8.82 -0.03
CA PRO A 85 8.75 -7.88 1.08
C PRO A 85 9.88 -7.96 2.08
N PRO A 86 10.08 -6.94 2.94
CA PRO A 86 9.51 -5.61 2.79
C PRO A 86 10.24 -4.77 1.76
N PRO A 87 9.61 -3.77 1.23
CA PRO A 87 8.27 -3.29 1.53
C PRO A 87 7.21 -4.07 0.75
N LYS A 88 6.01 -4.09 1.29
CA LYS A 88 4.87 -4.62 0.54
C LYS A 88 4.42 -3.57 -0.47
N VAL A 89 3.78 -4.04 -1.53
CA VAL A 89 3.31 -3.16 -2.61
C VAL A 89 1.84 -3.41 -2.87
N ILE A 90 1.08 -2.33 -3.00
CA ILE A 90 -0.28 -2.40 -3.50
C ILE A 90 -0.27 -1.81 -4.91
N TRP A 91 -0.57 -2.64 -5.89
CA TRP A 91 -0.64 -2.19 -7.27
C TRP A 91 -2.09 -1.88 -7.60
N LEU A 92 -2.33 -0.62 -7.98
CA LEU A 92 -3.67 -0.16 -8.29
C LEU A 92 -3.92 -0.33 -9.78
N ALA A 93 -4.65 -1.37 -10.12
CA ALA A 93 -4.94 -1.72 -11.51
C ALA A 93 -6.19 -0.98 -11.95
N VAL A 94 -6.09 0.34 -12.01
CA VAL A 94 -7.25 1.20 -12.22
C VAL A 94 -7.18 2.04 -13.49
N GLY A 95 -6.13 1.89 -14.26
CA GLY A 95 -6.01 2.65 -15.49
C GLY A 95 -6.01 4.14 -15.22
N ASN A 96 -6.93 4.86 -15.86
CA ASN A 96 -7.00 6.31 -15.76
C ASN A 96 -7.93 6.81 -14.67
N ALA A 97 -8.25 5.97 -13.71
CA ALA A 97 -9.16 6.38 -12.65
C ALA A 97 -8.59 7.58 -11.90
N GLY A 98 -9.49 8.49 -11.53
CA GLY A 98 -9.09 9.67 -10.80
C GLY A 98 -8.98 9.43 -9.30
N THR A 99 -8.62 10.50 -8.61
CA THR A 99 -8.38 10.43 -7.17
C THR A 99 -9.59 9.89 -6.39
N GLU A 100 -10.78 10.32 -6.75
CA GLU A 100 -11.97 9.89 -6.03
C GLU A 100 -12.22 8.40 -6.17
N ALA A 101 -12.05 7.88 -7.39
CA ALA A 101 -12.26 6.45 -7.61
C ALA A 101 -11.24 5.62 -6.85
N ILE A 102 -10.01 6.09 -6.81
CA ILE A 102 -8.95 5.38 -6.08
C ILE A 102 -9.22 5.44 -4.57
N ALA A 103 -9.67 6.60 -4.09
CA ALA A 103 -9.99 6.74 -2.67
C ALA A 103 -11.11 5.78 -2.28
N THR A 104 -12.14 5.69 -3.12
CA THR A 104 -13.24 4.77 -2.86
C THR A 104 -12.74 3.33 -2.81
N LEU A 105 -11.90 2.97 -3.77
CA LEU A 105 -11.36 1.61 -3.83
C LEU A 105 -10.58 1.28 -2.57
N LEU A 106 -9.68 2.16 -2.16
CA LEU A 106 -8.88 1.91 -0.98
C LEU A 106 -9.73 1.85 0.29
N THR A 107 -10.76 2.67 0.36
CA THR A 107 -11.64 2.67 1.50
C THR A 107 -12.47 1.39 1.57
N GLU A 108 -12.99 0.97 0.43
CA GLU A 108 -13.81 -0.25 0.39
C GLU A 108 -12.99 -1.50 0.63
N GLU A 109 -11.72 -1.48 0.25
CA GLU A 109 -10.88 -2.65 0.38
C GLU A 109 -9.96 -2.61 1.59
N VAL A 110 -10.30 -1.77 2.57
CA VAL A 110 -9.42 -1.61 3.73
C VAL A 110 -9.23 -2.93 4.47
N GLN A 111 -10.25 -3.75 4.53
CA GLN A 111 -10.11 -5.03 5.22
C GLN A 111 -9.17 -5.96 4.45
N THR A 112 -9.27 -5.96 3.14
CA THR A 112 -8.36 -6.74 2.30
C THR A 112 -6.92 -6.29 2.53
N VAL A 113 -6.71 -4.99 2.63
CA VAL A 113 -5.36 -4.47 2.87
C VAL A 113 -4.85 -4.90 4.25
N ARG A 114 -5.71 -4.88 5.24
CA ARG A 114 -5.31 -5.33 6.58
C ARG A 114 -4.92 -6.79 6.58
N GLU A 115 -5.66 -7.61 5.86
CA GLU A 115 -5.34 -9.02 5.76
C GLU A 115 -4.02 -9.25 5.05
N PHE A 116 -3.79 -8.45 4.00
CA PHE A 116 -2.53 -8.50 3.28
C PHE A 116 -1.36 -8.13 4.19
N LEU A 117 -1.55 -7.09 4.99
CA LEU A 117 -0.51 -6.66 5.91
C LEU A 117 -0.17 -7.76 6.92
N ALA A 118 -1.16 -8.53 7.31
CA ALA A 118 -0.98 -9.59 8.30
C ALA A 118 -0.24 -10.81 7.76
N GLN A 119 -0.07 -10.90 6.45
CA GLN A 119 0.60 -12.03 5.82
C GLN A 119 2.04 -11.68 5.50
N PRO A 120 2.99 -12.07 6.33
CA PRO A 120 4.37 -11.59 6.14
C PRO A 120 5.00 -12.00 4.82
N GLU A 121 4.55 -13.09 4.25
CA GLU A 121 5.15 -13.59 3.02
C GLU A 121 4.61 -12.95 1.77
N GLU A 122 3.46 -12.31 1.84
CA GLU A 122 2.86 -11.70 0.68
C GLU A 122 3.44 -10.34 0.44
N GLY A 123 3.95 -10.11 -0.75
CA GLY A 123 4.58 -8.84 -1.05
C GLY A 123 3.79 -7.95 -1.99
N LEU A 124 2.77 -8.49 -2.65
CA LEU A 124 2.04 -7.73 -3.65
C LEU A 124 0.54 -7.97 -3.50
N LEU A 125 -0.21 -6.89 -3.48
CA LEU A 125 -1.66 -6.95 -3.50
C LEU A 125 -2.13 -6.15 -4.72
N ILE A 126 -3.01 -6.73 -5.50
CA ILE A 126 -3.55 -6.05 -6.67
C ILE A 126 -4.99 -5.65 -6.38
N LEU A 127 -5.26 -4.36 -6.48
CA LEU A 127 -6.60 -3.83 -6.30
C LEU A 127 -7.09 -3.21 -7.60
N GLY A 128 -8.38 -3.34 -7.85
CA GLY A 128 -8.98 -2.67 -8.98
C GLY A 128 -9.59 -3.63 -9.95
N LYS A 129 -9.65 -3.19 -11.20
CA LYS A 129 -10.42 -3.91 -12.19
C LYS A 129 -9.88 -5.28 -12.55
N THR A 130 -8.61 -5.48 -12.31
CA THR A 130 -8.01 -6.77 -12.63
C THR A 130 -8.77 -7.91 -11.96
N GLY A 131 -9.14 -7.71 -10.72
CA GLY A 131 -9.86 -8.76 -10.01
C GLY A 131 -11.23 -9.01 -10.58
N SER A 132 -11.87 -7.97 -11.08
CA SER A 132 -13.22 -8.11 -11.57
C SER A 132 -13.28 -8.69 -12.96
N SER A 133 -12.18 -8.72 -13.66
CA SER A 133 -12.17 -9.19 -15.03
C SER A 133 -12.31 -10.69 -15.16
N VAL A 134 -12.23 -11.36 -14.07
CA VAL A 134 -12.35 -12.81 -14.13
C VAL A 134 -13.78 -13.27 -14.17
#